data_78e5367dc1890359037056c6e7236ad1
#
_entry.id   78e5367dc1890359037056c6e7236ad1
#
_cell.length_a   1.000
_cell.length_b   1.000
_cell.length_c   1.000
_cell.angle_alpha   90.00
_cell.angle_beta   90.00
_cell.angle_gamma   90.00
#
_symmetry.space_group_name_H-M   'P 1'
#
loop_
_entity.id
_entity.type
_entity.pdbx_description
1 polymer ?
#
loop_
_entity_poly.entity_id
_entity_poly.type
_entity_poly.pdbx_seq_one_letter_code
_entity_poly.pdbx_strand_id
1 'polypeptide(L)'
;MAIPYQPQNLTAQQSDGNILLSWNGSLGSTTYQIQRSTDGVNFTDLAVSTNGQYVDSYPGIGIQYFYQVAGVNLSGTSVYSSIVSMVAAQPSEMSLGELRLRCQQRADRVNSNFVVNSEWNYFIRLAMYELYDILMTSYEDWFASSYVTIQTNGTTQNYPLPDGATNYLGGSYTGTSGTPAPAFYKLAGMDLNVNTSTITPSRVSLLRFDFIKRNQYVYPNSTSTIYGVYNMRYRIMGNNINIIPVPAGGQNLIAWYSPRLKGLLQDTDITTIGVSGWLDYVIVRAAKYALDKEEGTDTSKLDTEILFLKTRIEQASQNRDAGIPDTISETRSDSIYGGTGWAGGSPSGGGW
;
A
#
# COMPACT_ATOMS: atom_id res chain seq x y z
N MET A 1 47.57 -24.47 -15.84
CA MET A 1 46.57 -23.47 -16.26
C MET A 1 46.66 -22.28 -15.33
N ALA A 2 46.39 -21.06 -15.80
CA ALA A 2 46.35 -19.88 -14.92
C ALA A 2 44.99 -19.82 -14.19
N ILE A 3 44.94 -19.12 -13.04
CA ILE A 3 43.73 -18.76 -12.36
C ILE A 3 42.84 -17.92 -13.31
N PRO A 4 41.48 -18.08 -13.31
CA PRO A 4 40.59 -17.35 -14.22
C PRO A 4 40.63 -15.83 -13.97
N TYR A 5 40.23 -15.06 -14.96
CA TYR A 5 40.00 -13.64 -14.79
C TYR A 5 38.73 -13.38 -13.99
N GLN A 6 38.65 -12.18 -13.41
CA GLN A 6 37.46 -11.71 -12.66
C GLN A 6 36.26 -11.59 -13.60
N PRO A 7 35.07 -12.12 -13.23
CA PRO A 7 33.82 -11.85 -13.95
C PRO A 7 33.48 -10.36 -13.93
N GLN A 8 32.95 -9.84 -15.03
CA GLN A 8 32.64 -8.42 -15.20
C GLN A 8 31.13 -8.21 -15.41
N ASN A 9 30.67 -6.99 -15.16
CA ASN A 9 29.28 -6.57 -15.42
C ASN A 9 28.22 -7.47 -14.75
N LEU A 10 28.49 -7.86 -13.47
CA LEU A 10 27.45 -8.53 -12.69
C LEU A 10 26.26 -7.59 -12.53
N THR A 11 25.07 -8.08 -12.82
CA THR A 11 23.79 -7.40 -12.64
C THR A 11 22.84 -8.30 -11.88
N ALA A 12 21.94 -7.70 -11.10
CA ALA A 12 20.84 -8.38 -10.43
C ALA A 12 19.52 -7.76 -10.88
N GLN A 13 18.58 -8.58 -11.29
CA GLN A 13 17.24 -8.18 -11.71
C GLN A 13 16.21 -9.03 -10.99
N GLN A 14 15.09 -8.41 -10.63
CA GLN A 14 13.98 -9.15 -10.07
C GLN A 14 13.07 -9.67 -11.16
N SER A 15 12.60 -10.92 -11.02
CA SER A 15 11.60 -11.53 -11.90
C SER A 15 10.75 -12.52 -11.10
N ASP A 16 9.45 -12.25 -10.98
CA ASP A 16 8.45 -13.14 -10.37
C ASP A 16 8.85 -13.72 -9.00
N GLY A 17 9.33 -12.86 -8.11
CA GLY A 17 9.77 -13.27 -6.78
C GLY A 17 11.15 -13.92 -6.71
N ASN A 18 11.84 -14.05 -7.85
CA ASN A 18 13.19 -14.55 -7.96
C ASN A 18 14.16 -13.40 -8.24
N ILE A 19 15.44 -13.59 -7.96
CA ILE A 19 16.50 -12.66 -8.34
C ILE A 19 17.35 -13.31 -9.43
N LEU A 20 17.31 -12.77 -10.64
CA LEU A 20 18.13 -13.19 -11.75
C LEU A 20 19.45 -12.44 -11.70
N LEU A 21 20.54 -13.19 -11.61
CA LEU A 21 21.91 -12.69 -11.73
C LEU A 21 22.44 -12.97 -13.15
N SER A 22 23.09 -12.00 -13.76
CA SER A 22 23.78 -12.19 -15.03
C SER A 22 25.12 -11.45 -15.03
N TRP A 23 26.12 -12.03 -15.67
CA TRP A 23 27.49 -11.49 -15.77
C TRP A 23 28.17 -11.88 -17.06
N ASN A 24 29.18 -11.15 -17.44
CA ASN A 24 30.02 -11.53 -18.55
C ASN A 24 30.98 -12.65 -18.11
N GLY A 25 31.02 -13.70 -18.92
CA GLY A 25 31.91 -14.83 -18.68
C GLY A 25 33.37 -14.39 -18.61
N SER A 26 34.13 -14.97 -17.71
CA SER A 26 35.56 -14.69 -17.55
C SER A 26 36.41 -15.73 -18.29
N LEU A 27 37.48 -15.24 -18.92
CA LEU A 27 38.39 -16.10 -19.65
C LEU A 27 39.09 -17.07 -18.68
N GLY A 28 39.15 -18.36 -19.04
CA GLY A 28 39.78 -19.40 -18.25
C GLY A 28 38.92 -20.02 -17.14
N SER A 29 37.70 -19.55 -16.92
CA SER A 29 36.75 -20.18 -15.98
C SER A 29 36.06 -21.38 -16.62
N THR A 30 35.86 -22.44 -15.83
CA THR A 30 35.03 -23.60 -16.18
C THR A 30 33.68 -23.52 -15.48
N THR A 31 33.63 -22.90 -14.31
CA THR A 31 32.43 -22.68 -13.51
C THR A 31 32.51 -21.33 -12.80
N TYR A 32 31.41 -20.91 -12.20
CA TYR A 32 31.28 -19.68 -11.43
C TYR A 32 30.76 -20.00 -10.05
N GLN A 33 31.45 -19.52 -9.02
CA GLN A 33 30.97 -19.56 -7.64
C GLN A 33 30.20 -18.30 -7.35
N ILE A 34 28.95 -18.44 -6.92
CA ILE A 34 28.05 -17.34 -6.57
C ILE A 34 27.95 -17.29 -5.04
N GLN A 35 28.13 -16.11 -4.49
CA GLN A 35 27.97 -15.86 -3.06
C GLN A 35 26.87 -14.82 -2.83
N ARG A 36 26.18 -14.99 -1.70
CA ARG A 36 25.12 -14.10 -1.23
C ARG A 36 25.38 -13.63 0.19
N SER A 37 24.97 -12.41 0.48
CA SER A 37 25.02 -11.79 1.81
C SER A 37 23.73 -10.99 2.07
N THR A 38 23.36 -10.81 3.33
CA THR A 38 22.27 -9.92 3.77
C THR A 38 22.78 -8.60 4.37
N ASP A 39 24.08 -8.49 4.63
CA ASP A 39 24.72 -7.31 5.24
C ASP A 39 25.76 -6.64 4.33
N GLY A 40 26.04 -7.25 3.15
CA GLY A 40 27.02 -6.76 2.20
C GLY A 40 28.49 -6.97 2.63
N VAL A 41 28.75 -7.60 3.74
CA VAL A 41 30.08 -7.85 4.33
C VAL A 41 30.37 -9.33 4.46
N ASN A 42 29.47 -10.09 5.06
CA ASN A 42 29.62 -11.52 5.31
C ASN A 42 28.94 -12.30 4.18
N PHE A 43 29.72 -12.81 3.26
CA PHE A 43 29.26 -13.58 2.12
C PHE A 43 29.30 -15.09 2.40
N THR A 44 28.25 -15.80 1.99
CA THR A 44 28.15 -17.26 2.05
C THR A 44 27.96 -17.81 0.65
N ASP A 45 28.48 -19.01 0.41
CA ASP A 45 28.32 -19.71 -0.85
C ASP A 45 26.83 -20.03 -1.08
N LEU A 46 26.31 -19.60 -2.23
CA LEU A 46 24.91 -19.82 -2.64
C LEU A 46 24.83 -20.96 -3.64
N ALA A 47 25.62 -20.90 -4.70
CA ALA A 47 25.56 -21.88 -5.78
C ALA A 47 26.81 -21.85 -6.67
N VAL A 48 26.88 -22.85 -7.55
CA VAL A 48 27.86 -22.90 -8.65
C VAL A 48 27.07 -22.96 -9.97
N SER A 49 27.46 -22.11 -10.94
CA SER A 49 26.89 -22.08 -12.29
C SER A 49 27.97 -22.40 -13.33
N THR A 50 27.57 -23.06 -14.41
CA THR A 50 28.42 -23.25 -15.60
C THR A 50 28.21 -22.14 -16.65
N ASN A 51 27.15 -21.35 -16.48
CA ASN A 51 26.75 -20.29 -17.39
C ASN A 51 26.97 -18.91 -16.76
N GLY A 52 26.93 -17.86 -17.59
CA GLY A 52 27.01 -16.47 -17.13
C GLY A 52 25.74 -15.94 -16.47
N GLN A 53 24.90 -16.80 -15.92
CA GLN A 53 23.65 -16.43 -15.25
C GLN A 53 23.28 -17.42 -14.15
N TYR A 54 22.50 -16.96 -13.18
CA TYR A 54 21.96 -17.77 -12.10
C TYR A 54 20.65 -17.16 -11.59
N VAL A 55 19.70 -18.01 -11.18
CA VAL A 55 18.44 -17.57 -10.57
C VAL A 55 18.45 -17.97 -9.09
N ASP A 56 18.45 -16.97 -8.22
CA ASP A 56 18.18 -17.18 -6.79
C ASP A 56 16.67 -17.26 -6.60
N SER A 57 16.19 -18.48 -6.41
CA SER A 57 14.76 -18.78 -6.38
C SER A 57 14.19 -18.55 -4.98
N TYR A 58 13.10 -17.78 -4.93
CA TYR A 58 12.32 -17.52 -3.71
C TYR A 58 13.16 -17.04 -2.52
N PRO A 59 14.02 -16.03 -2.69
CA PRO A 59 14.68 -15.40 -1.54
C PRO A 59 13.65 -14.78 -0.62
N GLY A 60 13.99 -14.58 0.65
CA GLY A 60 13.06 -13.99 1.62
C GLY A 60 12.59 -12.60 1.20
N ILE A 61 11.28 -12.42 1.13
CA ILE A 61 10.63 -11.19 0.65
C ILE A 61 10.94 -10.02 1.59
N GLY A 62 11.19 -8.84 1.00
CA GLY A 62 11.50 -7.61 1.74
C GLY A 62 12.94 -7.55 2.27
N ILE A 63 13.75 -8.59 2.02
CA ILE A 63 15.15 -8.65 2.45
C ILE A 63 16.04 -8.15 1.32
N GLN A 64 16.98 -7.27 1.64
CA GLN A 64 18.03 -6.85 0.72
C GLN A 64 19.12 -7.92 0.70
N TYR A 65 19.45 -8.40 -0.50
CA TYR A 65 20.54 -9.32 -0.73
C TYR A 65 21.65 -8.66 -1.54
N PHE A 66 22.87 -9.05 -1.23
CA PHE A 66 24.09 -8.65 -1.92
C PHE A 66 24.71 -9.88 -2.56
N TYR A 67 25.22 -9.74 -3.78
CA TYR A 67 25.79 -10.85 -4.55
C TYR A 67 27.14 -10.49 -5.10
N GLN A 68 28.01 -11.49 -5.17
CA GLN A 68 29.28 -11.44 -5.88
C GLN A 68 29.56 -12.79 -6.54
N VAL A 69 30.33 -12.79 -7.63
CA VAL A 69 30.61 -13.98 -8.43
C VAL A 69 32.11 -14.06 -8.71
N ALA A 70 32.67 -15.25 -8.63
CA ALA A 70 34.06 -15.54 -9.00
C ALA A 70 34.11 -16.65 -10.05
N GLY A 71 35.05 -16.56 -10.98
CA GLY A 71 35.38 -17.64 -11.91
C GLY A 71 36.23 -18.70 -11.25
N VAL A 72 35.97 -19.97 -11.53
CA VAL A 72 36.67 -21.12 -10.94
C VAL A 72 37.17 -22.04 -12.05
N ASN A 73 38.38 -22.57 -11.89
CA ASN A 73 38.95 -23.66 -12.68
C ASN A 73 39.85 -24.58 -11.82
N LEU A 74 40.48 -25.57 -12.40
CA LEU A 74 41.37 -26.50 -11.70
C LEU A 74 42.57 -25.84 -11.01
N SER A 75 42.94 -24.61 -11.42
CA SER A 75 44.08 -23.87 -10.88
C SER A 75 43.69 -22.93 -9.72
N GLY A 76 42.40 -22.73 -9.48
CA GLY A 76 41.89 -21.92 -8.39
C GLY A 76 40.73 -21.02 -8.76
N THR A 77 40.41 -20.10 -7.84
CA THR A 77 39.29 -19.14 -7.91
C THR A 77 39.82 -17.75 -8.20
N SER A 78 39.16 -17.01 -9.06
CA SER A 78 39.46 -15.62 -9.39
C SER A 78 39.12 -14.67 -8.21
N VAL A 79 39.47 -13.41 -8.37
CA VAL A 79 38.91 -12.32 -7.56
C VAL A 79 37.40 -12.24 -7.84
N TYR A 80 36.60 -11.93 -6.81
CA TYR A 80 35.15 -11.73 -6.97
C TYR A 80 34.84 -10.45 -7.75
N SER A 81 33.71 -10.46 -8.45
CA SER A 81 33.15 -9.29 -9.15
C SER A 81 32.85 -8.15 -8.19
N SER A 82 32.53 -6.98 -8.73
CA SER A 82 31.87 -5.93 -7.94
C SER A 82 30.56 -6.47 -7.33
N ILE A 83 30.25 -5.97 -6.12
CA ILE A 83 29.02 -6.36 -5.41
C ILE A 83 27.83 -5.65 -6.06
N VAL A 84 26.75 -6.40 -6.28
CA VAL A 84 25.43 -5.86 -6.64
C VAL A 84 24.43 -6.20 -5.55
N SER A 85 23.42 -5.35 -5.38
CA SER A 85 22.35 -5.60 -4.40
C SER A 85 20.97 -5.54 -5.04
N MET A 86 20.05 -6.32 -4.49
CA MET A 86 18.64 -6.33 -4.87
C MET A 86 17.79 -6.66 -3.66
N VAL A 87 16.62 -6.01 -3.55
CA VAL A 87 15.60 -6.39 -2.56
C VAL A 87 14.69 -7.44 -3.18
N ALA A 88 14.50 -8.55 -2.49
CA ALA A 88 13.55 -9.58 -2.94
C ALA A 88 12.11 -9.09 -2.77
N ALA A 89 11.33 -9.06 -3.85
CA ALA A 89 9.93 -8.63 -3.85
C ALA A 89 8.98 -9.81 -4.13
N GLN A 90 7.72 -9.61 -3.79
CA GLN A 90 6.68 -10.58 -4.14
C GLN A 90 6.49 -10.67 -5.66
N PRO A 91 5.96 -11.78 -6.20
CA PRO A 91 5.68 -11.90 -7.63
C PRO A 91 4.75 -10.81 -8.19
N SER A 92 3.93 -10.21 -7.31
CA SER A 92 3.01 -9.11 -7.63
C SER A 92 3.65 -7.71 -7.58
N GLU A 93 4.91 -7.62 -7.17
CA GLU A 93 5.63 -6.37 -6.96
C GLU A 93 6.78 -6.27 -7.97
N MET A 94 7.05 -5.05 -8.40
CA MET A 94 8.16 -4.75 -9.31
C MET A 94 9.01 -3.63 -8.73
N SER A 95 10.33 -3.68 -8.98
CA SER A 95 11.19 -2.54 -8.71
C SER A 95 10.96 -1.43 -9.73
N LEU A 96 11.29 -0.17 -9.36
CA LEU A 96 11.19 0.96 -10.29
C LEU A 96 12.01 0.72 -11.56
N GLY A 97 13.20 0.13 -11.42
CA GLY A 97 14.07 -0.20 -12.56
C GLY A 97 13.43 -1.20 -13.51
N GLU A 98 12.83 -2.27 -12.98
CA GLU A 98 12.10 -3.26 -13.78
C GLU A 98 10.84 -2.66 -14.42
N LEU A 99 10.05 -1.93 -13.64
CA LEU A 99 8.84 -1.27 -14.13
C LEU A 99 9.15 -0.31 -15.27
N ARG A 100 10.24 0.47 -15.15
CA ARG A 100 10.72 1.35 -16.22
C ARG A 100 11.11 0.56 -17.48
N LEU A 101 11.86 -0.53 -17.32
CA LEU A 101 12.23 -1.40 -18.45
C LEU A 101 10.98 -1.96 -19.15
N ARG A 102 9.99 -2.43 -18.41
CA ARG A 102 8.72 -2.93 -18.96
C ARG A 102 7.96 -1.82 -19.72
N CYS A 103 7.91 -0.61 -19.17
CA CYS A 103 7.32 0.54 -19.87
C CYS A 103 8.05 0.88 -21.17
N GLN A 104 9.39 0.87 -21.16
CA GLN A 104 10.22 1.09 -22.36
C GLN A 104 10.02 0.01 -23.41
N GLN A 105 9.96 -1.27 -23.00
CA GLN A 105 9.64 -2.39 -23.89
C GLN A 105 8.25 -2.26 -24.50
N ARG A 106 7.26 -1.85 -23.69
CA ARG A 106 5.88 -1.67 -24.15
C ARG A 106 5.75 -0.55 -25.19
N ALA A 107 6.54 0.51 -25.03
CA ALA A 107 6.60 1.63 -25.97
C ALA A 107 7.55 1.41 -27.15
N ASP A 108 8.27 0.27 -27.19
CA ASP A 108 9.36 0.00 -28.16
C ASP A 108 10.45 1.10 -28.14
N ARG A 109 10.86 1.51 -26.93
CA ARG A 109 11.80 2.63 -26.70
C ARG A 109 12.94 2.28 -25.72
N VAL A 110 13.35 1.02 -25.67
CA VAL A 110 14.37 0.54 -24.68
C VAL A 110 15.70 1.28 -24.80
N ASN A 111 16.13 1.61 -26.01
CA ASN A 111 17.41 2.27 -26.28
C ASN A 111 17.24 3.71 -26.82
N SER A 112 16.06 4.29 -26.65
CA SER A 112 15.76 5.63 -27.15
C SER A 112 16.23 6.70 -26.18
N ASN A 113 16.93 7.71 -26.68
CA ASN A 113 17.30 8.92 -25.93
C ASN A 113 16.19 9.98 -25.98
N PHE A 114 15.08 9.73 -26.66
CA PHE A 114 13.95 10.67 -26.80
C PHE A 114 13.23 10.91 -25.48
N VAL A 115 13.06 9.84 -24.68
CA VAL A 115 12.55 9.91 -23.32
C VAL A 115 13.62 9.43 -22.35
N VAL A 116 14.13 10.31 -21.52
CA VAL A 116 15.17 10.00 -20.54
C VAL A 116 14.60 9.27 -19.31
N ASN A 117 15.44 8.55 -18.57
CA ASN A 117 15.00 7.76 -17.41
C ASN A 117 14.25 8.58 -16.36
N SER A 118 14.59 9.84 -16.14
CA SER A 118 13.88 10.72 -15.21
C SER A 118 12.46 11.02 -15.67
N GLU A 119 12.22 11.14 -16.98
CA GLU A 119 10.87 11.33 -17.55
C GLU A 119 10.06 10.03 -17.44
N TRP A 120 10.68 8.88 -17.72
CA TRP A 120 10.03 7.58 -17.47
C TRP A 120 9.60 7.43 -16.03
N ASN A 121 10.45 7.76 -15.08
CA ASN A 121 10.12 7.72 -13.65
C ASN A 121 8.95 8.68 -13.31
N TYR A 122 8.88 9.83 -13.98
CA TYR A 122 7.76 10.76 -13.82
C TYR A 122 6.45 10.17 -14.36
N PHE A 123 6.45 9.58 -15.57
CA PHE A 123 5.26 8.94 -16.16
C PHE A 123 4.78 7.74 -15.36
N ILE A 124 5.71 6.92 -14.87
CA ILE A 124 5.40 5.79 -13.98
C ILE A 124 4.73 6.30 -12.71
N ARG A 125 5.26 7.35 -12.08
CA ARG A 125 4.68 7.93 -10.87
C ARG A 125 3.27 8.47 -11.11
N LEU A 126 3.01 9.14 -12.23
CA LEU A 126 1.66 9.59 -12.58
C LEU A 126 0.69 8.41 -12.73
N ALA A 127 1.09 7.39 -13.48
CA ALA A 127 0.28 6.19 -13.68
C ALA A 127 0.02 5.43 -12.37
N MET A 128 1.00 5.40 -11.46
CA MET A 128 0.85 4.81 -10.13
C MET A 128 -0.16 5.58 -9.27
N TYR A 129 -0.16 6.91 -9.32
CA TYR A 129 -1.15 7.72 -8.62
C TYR A 129 -2.56 7.51 -9.19
N GLU A 130 -2.71 7.43 -10.51
CA GLU A 130 -3.99 7.12 -11.13
C GLU A 130 -4.52 5.74 -10.71
N LEU A 131 -3.65 4.72 -10.70
CA LEU A 131 -4.03 3.39 -10.23
C LEU A 131 -4.46 3.43 -8.75
N TYR A 132 -3.72 4.16 -7.92
CA TYR A 132 -4.05 4.31 -6.51
C TYR A 132 -5.42 4.98 -6.31
N ASP A 133 -5.72 6.03 -7.08
CA ASP A 133 -7.01 6.72 -7.03
C ASP A 133 -8.16 5.82 -7.50
N ILE A 134 -7.94 4.98 -8.52
CA ILE A 134 -8.92 3.97 -8.96
C ILE A 134 -9.23 3.00 -7.82
N LEU A 135 -8.20 2.47 -7.16
CA LEU A 135 -8.37 1.54 -6.05
C LEU A 135 -9.10 2.17 -4.86
N MET A 136 -8.73 3.41 -4.50
CA MET A 136 -9.38 4.16 -3.41
C MET A 136 -10.84 4.53 -3.70
N THR A 137 -11.21 4.62 -4.98
CA THR A 137 -12.58 4.92 -5.40
C THR A 137 -13.42 3.66 -5.48
N SER A 138 -12.82 2.55 -5.92
CA SER A 138 -13.53 1.28 -6.12
C SER A 138 -13.80 0.53 -4.83
N TYR A 139 -12.87 0.57 -3.88
CA TYR A 139 -13.01 -0.07 -2.58
C TYR A 139 -12.33 0.76 -1.49
N GLU A 140 -13.15 1.42 -0.69
CA GLU A 140 -12.74 2.45 0.27
C GLU A 140 -11.79 1.92 1.35
N ASP A 141 -12.00 0.67 1.78
CA ASP A 141 -11.26 0.05 2.89
C ASP A 141 -9.99 -0.68 2.44
N TRP A 142 -9.66 -0.67 1.16
CA TRP A 142 -8.54 -1.43 0.61
C TRP A 142 -7.22 -1.23 1.36
N PHE A 143 -6.93 0.02 1.73
CA PHE A 143 -5.72 0.41 2.43
C PHE A 143 -5.98 1.01 3.83
N ALA A 144 -7.17 0.82 4.37
CA ALA A 144 -7.57 1.34 5.68
C ALA A 144 -6.91 0.58 6.87
N SER A 145 -5.76 -0.03 6.65
CA SER A 145 -5.00 -0.75 7.68
C SER A 145 -4.14 0.15 8.55
N SER A 146 -3.90 1.39 8.12
CA SER A 146 -3.09 2.35 8.87
C SER A 146 -3.95 3.10 9.88
N TYR A 147 -3.42 3.28 11.07
CA TYR A 147 -4.08 4.11 12.06
C TYR A 147 -3.07 4.93 12.86
N VAL A 148 -3.52 6.03 13.43
CA VAL A 148 -2.77 6.84 14.37
C VAL A 148 -3.58 7.03 15.64
N THR A 149 -2.93 6.91 16.80
CA THR A 149 -3.53 7.23 18.09
C THR A 149 -3.20 8.66 18.46
N ILE A 150 -4.22 9.46 18.69
CA ILE A 150 -4.14 10.85 19.08
C ILE A 150 -4.47 10.92 20.58
N GLN A 151 -3.51 11.31 21.41
CA GLN A 151 -3.76 11.58 22.81
C GLN A 151 -4.27 13.02 22.98
N THR A 152 -5.44 13.17 23.56
CA THR A 152 -6.05 14.48 23.77
C THR A 152 -5.44 15.22 24.96
N ASN A 153 -5.38 16.54 24.86
CA ASN A 153 -4.79 17.40 25.92
C ASN A 153 -5.80 18.19 26.77
N GLY A 154 -7.10 18.07 26.44
CA GLY A 154 -8.16 18.79 27.15
C GLY A 154 -8.35 20.26 26.74
N THR A 155 -7.53 20.80 25.85
CA THR A 155 -7.55 22.23 25.48
C THR A 155 -7.69 22.47 23.97
N THR A 156 -7.30 21.50 23.15
CA THR A 156 -7.23 21.63 21.69
C THR A 156 -8.38 20.90 21.00
N GLN A 157 -8.95 21.52 19.99
CA GLN A 157 -9.93 20.89 19.09
C GLN A 157 -9.28 20.36 17.81
N ASN A 158 -8.14 20.94 17.41
CA ASN A 158 -7.49 20.66 16.13
C ASN A 158 -6.26 19.80 16.35
N TYR A 159 -6.22 18.65 15.68
CA TYR A 159 -5.11 17.71 15.69
C TYR A 159 -4.58 17.57 14.27
N PRO A 160 -3.27 17.77 14.01
CA PRO A 160 -2.71 17.69 12.66
C PRO A 160 -2.85 16.28 12.10
N LEU A 161 -3.02 16.20 10.76
CA LEU A 161 -3.00 14.93 10.03
C LEU A 161 -1.57 14.39 9.93
N PRO A 162 -1.35 13.08 9.90
CA PRO A 162 -0.03 12.49 9.68
C PRO A 162 0.60 12.97 8.37
N ASP A 163 1.84 13.46 8.42
CA ASP A 163 2.58 13.97 7.27
C ASP A 163 3.64 13.00 6.73
N GLY A 164 3.89 11.90 7.44
CA GLY A 164 4.90 10.90 7.09
C GLY A 164 6.33 11.25 7.49
N ALA A 165 6.57 12.46 7.99
CA ALA A 165 7.93 12.96 8.20
C ALA A 165 8.35 13.07 9.67
N THR A 166 7.44 13.28 10.60
CA THR A 166 7.79 13.66 11.98
C THR A 166 6.88 13.04 13.03
N ASN A 167 7.40 13.05 14.25
CA ASN A 167 6.64 12.74 15.44
C ASN A 167 5.38 13.61 15.49
N TYR A 168 4.27 12.98 15.41
CA TYR A 168 2.96 13.62 15.52
C TYR A 168 2.88 14.40 16.86
N LEU A 169 2.80 15.71 16.78
CA LEU A 169 2.68 16.56 17.96
C LEU A 169 1.34 16.29 18.65
N GLY A 170 1.37 15.52 19.73
CA GLY A 170 0.20 15.19 20.55
C GLY A 170 -0.32 13.76 20.42
N GLY A 171 0.28 12.91 19.61
CA GLY A 171 -0.08 11.50 19.48
C GLY A 171 1.08 10.58 19.77
N SER A 172 0.84 9.57 20.58
CA SER A 172 1.74 8.45 20.69
C SER A 172 1.45 7.50 19.54
N TYR A 173 2.45 7.32 18.65
CA TYR A 173 2.37 6.27 17.64
C TYR A 173 2.35 4.91 18.31
N THR A 174 1.29 4.15 18.11
CA THR A 174 1.34 2.70 18.27
C THR A 174 1.48 2.03 16.90
N GLY A 175 2.44 2.51 16.12
CA GLY A 175 3.09 1.70 15.11
C GLY A 175 4.34 1.12 15.76
N THR A 176 4.86 0.03 15.25
CA THR A 176 6.11 -0.58 15.69
C THR A 176 7.14 0.51 16.05
N SER A 177 7.60 0.49 17.29
CA SER A 177 8.50 1.46 17.90
C SER A 177 9.47 2.13 16.92
N GLY A 178 9.36 3.43 16.72
CA GLY A 178 10.35 4.26 16.04
C GLY A 178 10.09 4.62 14.57
N THR A 179 9.05 4.10 13.92
CA THR A 179 8.72 4.51 12.55
C THR A 179 7.64 5.59 12.52
N PRO A 180 7.83 6.69 11.77
CA PRO A 180 6.78 7.71 11.60
C PRO A 180 5.54 7.11 10.93
N ALA A 181 4.32 7.59 11.29
CA ALA A 181 3.11 7.15 10.61
C ALA A 181 3.17 7.57 9.15
N PRO A 182 2.69 6.71 8.23
CA PRO A 182 2.61 7.07 6.84
C PRO A 182 1.81 8.36 6.63
N ALA A 183 2.17 9.15 5.61
CA ALA A 183 1.45 10.38 5.29
C ALA A 183 -0.02 10.07 4.99
N PHE A 184 -0.89 10.94 5.47
CA PHE A 184 -2.33 10.84 5.31
C PHE A 184 -2.76 11.04 3.84
N TYR A 185 -3.70 10.22 3.38
CA TYR A 185 -4.41 10.41 2.11
C TYR A 185 -5.92 10.54 2.33
N LYS A 186 -6.58 9.52 2.87
CA LYS A 186 -8.05 9.50 3.06
C LYS A 186 -8.39 8.91 4.42
N LEU A 187 -9.30 9.55 5.17
CA LEU A 187 -9.78 9.05 6.44
C LEU A 187 -10.88 8.01 6.22
N ALA A 188 -10.73 6.84 6.83
CA ALA A 188 -11.74 5.79 6.83
C ALA A 188 -12.72 5.96 8.02
N GLY A 189 -12.21 6.32 9.20
CA GLY A 189 -13.04 6.50 10.38
C GLY A 189 -12.26 7.00 11.59
N MET A 190 -12.99 7.31 12.66
CA MET A 190 -12.40 7.67 13.95
C MET A 190 -13.11 6.96 15.08
N ASP A 191 -12.34 6.43 16.02
CA ASP A 191 -12.82 5.80 17.22
C ASP A 191 -12.26 6.48 18.45
N LEU A 192 -13.04 6.50 19.53
CA LEU A 192 -12.57 6.76 20.85
C LEU A 192 -12.28 5.44 21.57
N ASN A 193 -11.08 5.28 22.08
CA ASN A 193 -10.72 4.15 22.93
C ASN A 193 -11.16 4.44 24.37
N VAL A 194 -12.24 3.81 24.80
CA VAL A 194 -12.81 4.00 26.16
C VAL A 194 -12.07 3.15 27.18
N ASN A 195 -11.54 2.00 26.75
CA ASN A 195 -10.80 1.09 27.64
C ASN A 195 -9.48 0.70 26.98
N THR A 196 -8.39 0.97 27.67
CA THR A 196 -7.03 0.63 27.22
C THR A 196 -6.64 -0.83 27.51
N SER A 197 -7.57 -1.67 27.97
CA SER A 197 -7.30 -3.11 28.16
C SER A 197 -6.89 -3.75 26.84
N THR A 198 -5.79 -4.47 26.86
CA THR A 198 -5.28 -5.22 25.68
C THR A 198 -6.12 -6.44 25.34
N ILE A 199 -6.93 -6.92 26.29
CA ILE A 199 -7.72 -8.16 26.14
C ILE A 199 -9.09 -7.88 25.51
N THR A 200 -9.74 -6.77 25.90
CA THR A 200 -11.05 -6.36 25.37
C THR A 200 -11.08 -4.84 25.18
N PRO A 201 -10.51 -4.31 24.09
CA PRO A 201 -10.56 -2.89 23.82
C PRO A 201 -12.00 -2.48 23.51
N SER A 202 -12.56 -1.59 24.33
CA SER A 202 -13.86 -0.99 24.04
C SER A 202 -13.66 0.28 23.23
N ARG A 203 -14.18 0.32 22.02
CA ARG A 203 -14.10 1.46 21.12
C ARG A 203 -15.50 1.99 20.82
N VAL A 204 -15.60 3.29 20.69
CA VAL A 204 -16.82 3.98 20.29
C VAL A 204 -16.51 4.78 19.04
N SER A 205 -17.18 4.46 17.95
CA SER A 205 -16.99 5.16 16.69
C SER A 205 -17.58 6.56 16.74
N LEU A 206 -16.77 7.55 16.34
CA LEU A 206 -17.16 8.94 16.29
C LEU A 206 -17.88 9.24 14.98
N LEU A 207 -18.94 10.02 15.04
CA LEU A 207 -19.67 10.46 13.86
C LEU A 207 -19.09 11.75 13.29
N ARG A 208 -19.19 11.93 12.00
CA ARG A 208 -18.82 13.18 11.34
C ARG A 208 -19.86 14.26 11.67
N PHE A 209 -19.43 15.48 11.98
CA PHE A 209 -20.35 16.59 12.14
C PHE A 209 -20.62 17.36 10.85
N ASP A 210 -21.82 17.91 10.72
CA ASP A 210 -22.16 18.86 9.68
C ASP A 210 -21.60 20.25 10.07
N PHE A 211 -20.84 20.87 9.17
CA PHE A 211 -20.22 22.18 9.41
C PHE A 211 -21.24 23.26 9.76
N ILE A 212 -22.42 23.24 9.13
CA ILE A 212 -23.49 24.21 9.38
C ILE A 212 -24.01 24.07 10.81
N LYS A 213 -24.07 22.82 11.30
CA LYS A 213 -24.60 22.49 12.63
C LYS A 213 -23.53 22.44 13.74
N ARG A 214 -22.30 22.86 13.44
CA ARG A 214 -21.16 22.72 14.39
C ARG A 214 -21.43 23.27 15.78
N ASN A 215 -22.16 24.40 15.91
CA ASN A 215 -22.47 25.02 17.17
C ASN A 215 -23.51 24.25 18.00
N GLN A 216 -24.26 23.34 17.39
CA GLN A 216 -25.25 22.51 18.09
C GLN A 216 -24.59 21.37 18.88
N TYR A 217 -23.32 21.04 18.57
CA TYR A 217 -22.57 19.97 19.24
C TYR A 217 -21.68 20.49 20.37
N VAL A 218 -21.63 21.79 20.54
CA VAL A 218 -20.87 22.43 21.65
C VAL A 218 -21.83 22.59 22.82
N TYR A 219 -21.78 21.68 23.78
CA TYR A 219 -22.48 21.85 25.06
C TYR A 219 -21.56 22.61 26.04
N PRO A 220 -21.92 23.81 26.46
CA PRO A 220 -21.19 24.48 27.53
C PRO A 220 -21.38 23.69 28.83
N ASN A 221 -20.28 23.27 29.43
CA ASN A 221 -20.21 22.74 30.81
C ASN A 221 -20.79 21.34 31.10
N SER A 222 -20.72 20.36 30.23
CA SER A 222 -20.93 18.99 30.72
C SER A 222 -19.64 18.44 31.34
N THR A 223 -19.48 18.62 32.64
CA THR A 223 -18.48 17.93 33.48
C THR A 223 -18.77 16.43 33.62
N SER A 224 -19.82 15.93 33.02
CA SER A 224 -20.18 14.52 32.99
C SER A 224 -19.41 13.80 31.91
N THR A 225 -18.38 13.08 32.30
CA THR A 225 -17.49 12.26 31.46
C THR A 225 -18.24 11.28 30.57
N ILE A 226 -19.40 10.81 30.97
CA ILE A 226 -20.17 9.79 30.22
C ILE A 226 -20.90 10.41 29.04
N TYR A 227 -21.56 11.56 29.22
CA TYR A 227 -22.31 12.20 28.12
C TYR A 227 -21.42 12.91 27.11
N GLY A 228 -20.28 13.42 27.52
CA GLY A 228 -19.30 14.05 26.62
C GLY A 228 -18.66 13.07 25.63
N VAL A 229 -18.46 11.83 26.06
CA VAL A 229 -17.84 10.78 25.24
C VAL A 229 -18.75 10.37 24.06
N TYR A 230 -20.07 10.23 24.29
CA TYR A 230 -21.00 9.77 23.26
C TYR A 230 -21.38 10.85 22.24
N ASN A 231 -21.08 12.12 22.50
CA ASN A 231 -21.44 13.25 21.64
C ASN A 231 -20.25 13.84 20.88
N MET A 232 -19.05 13.27 21.03
CA MET A 232 -17.90 13.72 20.27
C MET A 232 -18.10 13.43 18.78
N ARG A 233 -17.78 14.43 17.98
CA ARG A 233 -17.84 14.36 16.52
C ARG A 233 -16.58 14.94 15.93
N TYR A 234 -16.25 14.50 14.73
CA TYR A 234 -15.06 14.93 14.05
C TYR A 234 -15.35 15.45 12.64
N ARG A 235 -14.42 16.23 12.12
CA ARG A 235 -14.36 16.64 10.72
C ARG A 235 -12.94 17.00 10.34
N ILE A 236 -12.54 16.67 9.10
CA ILE A 236 -11.29 17.17 8.53
C ILE A 236 -11.53 18.60 8.05
N MET A 237 -10.67 19.52 8.48
CA MET A 237 -10.67 20.91 8.10
C MET A 237 -9.23 21.36 7.80
N GLY A 238 -8.93 21.60 6.51
CA GLY A 238 -7.54 21.80 6.06
C GLY A 238 -6.68 20.57 6.35
N ASN A 239 -5.53 20.76 6.97
CA ASN A 239 -4.61 19.69 7.35
C ASN A 239 -4.82 19.18 8.78
N ASN A 240 -6.01 19.42 9.36
CA ASN A 240 -6.30 19.03 10.73
C ASN A 240 -7.58 18.22 10.82
N ILE A 241 -7.63 17.34 11.81
CA ILE A 241 -8.84 16.73 12.32
C ILE A 241 -9.39 17.67 13.40
N ASN A 242 -10.56 18.23 13.18
CA ASN A 242 -11.26 19.04 14.17
C ASN A 242 -12.25 18.17 14.92
N ILE A 243 -12.23 18.25 16.27
CA ILE A 243 -13.08 17.45 17.16
C ILE A 243 -13.91 18.40 18.03
N ILE A 244 -15.19 18.15 18.07
CA ILE A 244 -16.15 18.94 18.88
C ILE A 244 -17.04 18.02 19.72
N PRO A 245 -17.34 18.41 20.99
CA PRO A 245 -16.70 19.46 21.78
C PRO A 245 -15.20 19.20 22.00
N VAL A 246 -14.49 20.12 22.65
CA VAL A 246 -13.09 19.90 23.07
C VAL A 246 -13.04 18.59 23.86
N PRO A 247 -12.25 17.61 23.44
CA PRO A 247 -12.16 16.34 24.15
C PRO A 247 -11.47 16.53 25.50
N ALA A 248 -11.87 15.79 26.52
CA ALA A 248 -11.17 15.77 27.80
C ALA A 248 -9.70 15.33 27.61
N GLY A 249 -8.80 15.81 28.48
CA GLY A 249 -7.40 15.42 28.40
C GLY A 249 -7.18 13.95 28.75
N GLY A 250 -6.16 13.34 28.13
CA GLY A 250 -5.77 11.95 28.38
C GLY A 250 -6.62 10.89 27.69
N GLN A 251 -7.55 11.28 26.81
CA GLN A 251 -8.29 10.32 26.00
C GLN A 251 -7.47 9.90 24.77
N ASN A 252 -7.63 8.66 24.34
CA ASN A 252 -7.00 8.12 23.15
C ASN A 252 -8.01 8.04 22.01
N LEU A 253 -7.83 8.83 20.97
CA LEU A 253 -8.58 8.79 19.73
C LEU A 253 -7.79 8.01 18.70
N ILE A 254 -8.46 7.13 17.96
CA ILE A 254 -7.84 6.35 16.89
C ILE A 254 -8.40 6.89 15.59
N ALA A 255 -7.53 7.39 14.73
CA ALA A 255 -7.89 7.78 13.37
C ALA A 255 -7.44 6.68 12.41
N TRP A 256 -8.40 6.03 11.74
CA TRP A 256 -8.17 5.04 10.69
C TRP A 256 -8.09 5.75 9.36
N TYR A 257 -7.06 5.48 8.59
CA TYR A 257 -6.88 6.16 7.32
C TYR A 257 -6.12 5.32 6.30
N SER A 258 -6.35 5.63 5.05
CA SER A 258 -5.52 5.15 3.94
C SER A 258 -4.30 6.05 3.82
N PRO A 259 -3.08 5.49 3.82
CA PRO A 259 -1.86 6.27 3.68
C PRO A 259 -1.70 6.79 2.26
N ARG A 260 -0.89 7.83 2.09
CA ARG A 260 -0.44 8.26 0.75
C ARG A 260 0.45 7.18 0.15
N LEU A 261 0.31 6.95 -1.15
CA LEU A 261 1.18 6.05 -1.87
C LEU A 261 2.64 6.47 -1.69
N LYS A 262 3.50 5.52 -1.30
CA LYS A 262 4.95 5.76 -1.20
C LYS A 262 5.52 5.97 -2.61
N GLY A 263 6.21 7.08 -2.80
CA GLY A 263 6.87 7.37 -4.07
C GLY A 263 8.06 6.42 -4.30
N LEU A 264 8.24 6.01 -5.55
CA LEU A 264 9.41 5.27 -6.01
C LEU A 264 10.47 6.29 -6.44
N LEU A 265 11.61 6.32 -5.76
CA LEU A 265 12.68 7.30 -5.98
C LEU A 265 13.92 6.66 -6.59
N GLN A 266 14.26 5.44 -6.15
CA GLN A 266 15.43 4.69 -6.60
C GLN A 266 15.03 3.46 -7.39
N ASP A 267 15.90 2.99 -8.27
CA ASP A 267 15.65 1.82 -9.13
C ASP A 267 15.37 0.53 -8.33
N THR A 268 15.83 0.47 -7.10
CA THR A 268 15.60 -0.63 -6.15
C THR A 268 14.30 -0.51 -5.35
N ASP A 269 13.62 0.64 -5.40
CA ASP A 269 12.35 0.81 -4.70
C ASP A 269 11.28 -0.08 -5.31
N ILE A 270 10.52 -0.75 -4.44
CA ILE A 270 9.53 -1.74 -4.82
C ILE A 270 8.13 -1.15 -4.74
N THR A 271 7.27 -1.52 -5.67
CA THR A 271 5.84 -1.15 -5.66
C THR A 271 5.14 -1.80 -4.47
N THR A 272 4.20 -1.10 -3.85
CA THR A 272 3.47 -1.56 -2.66
C THR A 272 2.00 -1.88 -2.93
N ILE A 273 1.58 -1.91 -4.19
CA ILE A 273 0.18 -2.15 -4.56
C ILE A 273 -0.23 -3.62 -4.36
N GLY A 274 0.73 -4.55 -4.43
CA GLY A 274 0.59 -5.92 -3.92
C GLY A 274 -0.45 -6.81 -4.61
N VAL A 275 -0.95 -6.46 -5.81
CA VAL A 275 -1.87 -7.32 -6.57
C VAL A 275 -1.30 -7.65 -7.93
N SER A 276 -1.12 -8.93 -8.19
CA SER A 276 -0.60 -9.43 -9.46
C SER A 276 -1.46 -8.99 -10.64
N GLY A 277 -0.82 -8.47 -11.68
CA GLY A 277 -1.44 -8.04 -12.92
C GLY A 277 -2.06 -6.63 -12.91
N TRP A 278 -2.06 -5.91 -11.80
CA TRP A 278 -2.53 -4.53 -11.78
C TRP A 278 -1.46 -3.53 -12.21
N LEU A 279 -0.20 -3.89 -12.09
CA LEU A 279 0.91 -3.08 -12.60
C LEU A 279 0.93 -3.02 -14.13
N ASP A 280 0.24 -3.93 -14.83
CA ASP A 280 0.03 -3.83 -16.27
C ASP A 280 -0.63 -2.52 -16.67
N TYR A 281 -1.59 -2.03 -15.85
CA TYR A 281 -2.18 -0.71 -16.04
C TYR A 281 -1.13 0.41 -16.02
N VAL A 282 -0.23 0.36 -15.05
CA VAL A 282 0.86 1.36 -14.91
C VAL A 282 1.79 1.30 -16.12
N ILE A 283 2.15 0.09 -16.57
CA ILE A 283 3.04 -0.12 -17.71
C ILE A 283 2.43 0.47 -18.99
N VAL A 284 1.17 0.13 -19.29
CA VAL A 284 0.49 0.60 -20.50
C VAL A 284 0.25 2.10 -20.44
N ARG A 285 -0.14 2.63 -19.26
CA ARG A 285 -0.41 4.05 -19.06
C ARG A 285 0.85 4.91 -19.16
N ALA A 286 1.96 4.49 -18.55
CA ALA A 286 3.24 5.17 -18.67
C ALA A 286 3.80 5.12 -20.09
N ALA A 287 3.66 3.98 -20.79
CA ALA A 287 4.03 3.86 -22.20
C ALA A 287 3.23 4.84 -23.08
N LYS A 288 1.93 4.99 -22.82
CA LYS A 288 1.09 5.97 -23.52
C LYS A 288 1.59 7.40 -23.31
N TYR A 289 1.88 7.80 -22.05
CA TYR A 289 2.42 9.15 -21.80
C TYR A 289 3.71 9.43 -22.57
N ALA A 290 4.56 8.43 -22.71
CA ALA A 290 5.80 8.58 -23.47
C ALA A 290 5.54 8.71 -24.96
N LEU A 291 4.61 7.94 -25.52
CA LEU A 291 4.24 7.98 -26.95
C LEU A 291 3.44 9.23 -27.30
N ASP A 292 2.59 9.72 -26.41
CA ASP A 292 1.84 10.98 -26.60
C ASP A 292 2.78 12.21 -26.71
N LYS A 293 4.05 12.09 -26.29
CA LYS A 293 5.09 13.10 -26.50
C LYS A 293 5.54 13.17 -27.98
N GLU A 294 5.35 12.11 -28.74
CA GLU A 294 5.69 12.04 -30.17
C GLU A 294 4.48 12.48 -31.02
N GLU A 295 4.64 13.53 -31.78
CA GLU A 295 3.60 13.98 -32.72
C GLU A 295 3.35 12.90 -33.79
N GLY A 296 2.08 12.53 -34.00
CA GLY A 296 1.67 11.60 -35.07
C GLY A 296 1.66 10.12 -34.69
N THR A 297 1.97 9.75 -33.46
CA THR A 297 1.86 8.35 -33.00
C THR A 297 0.40 8.02 -32.67
N ASP A 298 -0.17 6.98 -33.28
CA ASP A 298 -1.51 6.48 -32.95
C ASP A 298 -1.48 5.66 -31.66
N THR A 299 -2.04 6.19 -30.60
CA THR A 299 -2.14 5.56 -29.27
C THR A 299 -3.52 4.95 -28.98
N SER A 300 -4.43 4.91 -29.94
CA SER A 300 -5.82 4.45 -29.77
C SER A 300 -5.94 3.01 -29.24
N LYS A 301 -5.00 2.14 -29.61
CA LYS A 301 -4.94 0.76 -29.09
C LYS A 301 -4.61 0.73 -27.60
N LEU A 302 -3.71 1.61 -27.16
CA LEU A 302 -3.36 1.72 -25.74
C LEU A 302 -4.53 2.28 -24.93
N ASP A 303 -5.30 3.23 -25.48
CA ASP A 303 -6.50 3.75 -24.82
C ASP A 303 -7.55 2.67 -24.58
N THR A 304 -7.78 1.81 -25.57
CA THR A 304 -8.69 0.67 -25.43
C THR A 304 -8.21 -0.30 -24.36
N GLU A 305 -6.92 -0.61 -24.34
CA GLU A 305 -6.32 -1.49 -23.35
C GLU A 305 -6.36 -0.90 -21.94
N ILE A 306 -6.07 0.37 -21.79
CA ILE A 306 -6.17 1.11 -20.50
C ILE A 306 -7.59 1.02 -19.96
N LEU A 307 -8.60 1.26 -20.81
CA LEU A 307 -10.01 1.16 -20.40
C LEU A 307 -10.37 -0.26 -19.94
N PHE A 308 -9.92 -1.27 -20.67
CA PHE A 308 -10.14 -2.68 -20.32
C PHE A 308 -9.49 -3.02 -18.97
N LEU A 309 -8.22 -2.65 -18.78
CA LEU A 309 -7.49 -2.88 -17.53
C LEU A 309 -8.14 -2.16 -16.36
N LYS A 310 -8.55 -0.90 -16.55
CA LYS A 310 -9.26 -0.12 -15.54
C LYS A 310 -10.55 -0.82 -15.10
N THR A 311 -11.39 -1.23 -16.05
CA THR A 311 -12.66 -1.93 -15.75
C THR A 311 -12.41 -3.25 -14.99
N ARG A 312 -11.40 -4.02 -15.42
CA ARG A 312 -11.00 -5.25 -14.74
C ARG A 312 -10.57 -5.00 -13.30
N ILE A 313 -9.78 -3.95 -13.05
CA ILE A 313 -9.30 -3.58 -11.72
C ILE A 313 -10.46 -3.13 -10.84
N GLU A 314 -11.36 -2.28 -11.34
CA GLU A 314 -12.54 -1.81 -10.63
C GLU A 314 -13.42 -2.99 -10.19
N GLN A 315 -13.73 -3.92 -11.10
CA GLN A 315 -14.52 -5.11 -10.80
C GLN A 315 -13.84 -6.04 -9.79
N ALA A 316 -12.53 -6.28 -9.95
CA ALA A 316 -11.79 -7.15 -9.06
C ALA A 316 -11.63 -6.54 -7.66
N SER A 317 -11.45 -5.21 -7.56
CA SER A 317 -11.30 -4.52 -6.28
C SER A 317 -12.61 -4.49 -5.49
N GLN A 318 -13.74 -4.27 -6.15
CA GLN A 318 -15.07 -4.31 -5.51
C GLN A 318 -15.42 -5.69 -4.93
N ASN A 319 -14.95 -6.76 -5.57
CA ASN A 319 -15.25 -8.14 -5.19
C ASN A 319 -14.19 -8.77 -4.29
N ARG A 320 -13.23 -8.01 -3.80
CA ARG A 320 -12.13 -8.59 -3.00
C ARG A 320 -12.60 -9.21 -1.68
N ASP A 321 -13.64 -8.68 -1.08
CA ASP A 321 -14.24 -9.19 0.17
C ASP A 321 -15.56 -9.97 -0.08
N ALA A 322 -15.68 -10.59 -1.25
CA ALA A 322 -16.87 -11.34 -1.64
C ALA A 322 -17.02 -12.73 -0.98
N GLY A 323 -16.30 -12.98 0.12
CA GLY A 323 -16.34 -14.25 0.84
C GLY A 323 -17.68 -14.55 1.56
N ILE A 324 -18.50 -13.54 1.79
CA ILE A 324 -19.86 -13.67 2.32
C ILE A 324 -20.79 -13.03 1.29
N PRO A 325 -21.66 -13.79 0.61
CA PRO A 325 -22.68 -13.17 -0.22
C PRO A 325 -23.47 -12.20 0.67
N ASP A 326 -23.66 -10.97 0.19
CA ASP A 326 -24.57 -10.02 0.82
C ASP A 326 -25.89 -10.75 1.03
N THR A 327 -26.14 -11.19 2.24
CA THR A 327 -27.47 -11.59 2.65
C THR A 327 -28.28 -10.31 2.56
N ILE A 328 -29.11 -10.21 1.53
CA ILE A 328 -30.21 -9.25 1.51
C ILE A 328 -31.03 -9.61 2.74
N SER A 329 -30.71 -9.00 3.87
CA SER A 329 -31.65 -8.91 4.96
C SER A 329 -32.74 -8.00 4.43
N GLU A 330 -33.78 -8.60 3.85
CA GLU A 330 -35.08 -7.93 3.89
C GLU A 330 -35.27 -7.57 5.36
N THR A 331 -34.94 -6.37 5.73
CA THR A 331 -35.63 -5.71 6.82
C THR A 331 -37.04 -5.58 6.34
N ARG A 332 -37.79 -6.69 6.44
CA ARG A 332 -39.22 -6.61 6.62
C ARG A 332 -39.36 -5.66 7.79
N SER A 333 -39.59 -4.41 7.51
CA SER A 333 -40.32 -3.57 8.42
C SER A 333 -41.71 -4.22 8.49
N ASP A 334 -41.80 -5.33 9.20
CA ASP A 334 -43.05 -5.65 9.87
C ASP A 334 -43.26 -4.41 10.71
N SER A 335 -43.91 -3.47 10.09
CA SER A 335 -44.65 -2.44 10.75
C SER A 335 -45.38 -3.17 11.86
N ILE A 336 -44.81 -3.15 13.04
CA ILE A 336 -45.47 -3.47 14.28
C ILE A 336 -46.47 -2.32 14.53
N TYR A 337 -47.33 -2.14 13.61
CA TYR A 337 -48.69 -1.74 13.86
C TYR A 337 -49.49 -3.02 14.05
N GLY A 338 -49.10 -3.77 15.05
CA GLY A 338 -50.05 -4.53 15.79
C GLY A 338 -51.06 -3.53 16.31
N GLY A 339 -52.08 -3.28 15.53
CA GLY A 339 -53.23 -2.61 15.99
C GLY A 339 -53.72 -3.37 17.21
N THR A 340 -53.58 -2.76 18.38
CA THR A 340 -54.30 -3.10 19.57
C THR A 340 -55.77 -2.82 19.24
N GLY A 341 -56.37 -3.72 18.46
CA GLY A 341 -57.81 -3.86 18.39
C GLY A 341 -58.30 -4.43 19.70
N TRP A 342 -58.53 -3.58 20.64
CA TRP A 342 -59.48 -3.87 21.71
C TRP A 342 -60.87 -4.00 21.11
N ALA A 343 -61.21 -5.18 20.68
CA ALA A 343 -62.59 -5.57 20.51
C ALA A 343 -62.97 -6.35 21.75
N GLY A 344 -63.37 -5.61 22.76
CA GLY A 344 -64.29 -6.14 23.78
C GLY A 344 -65.65 -6.49 23.12
N GLY A 345 -65.98 -7.71 23.14
CA GLY A 345 -67.27 -8.19 22.72
C GLY A 345 -67.52 -9.58 23.28
N SER A 346 -67.95 -9.65 24.49
CA SER A 346 -68.70 -10.84 24.98
C SER A 346 -69.98 -10.99 24.23
N PRO A 347 -70.32 -12.14 23.75
CA PRO A 347 -71.73 -12.53 23.65
C PRO A 347 -72.08 -13.51 24.77
N SER A 348 -72.81 -12.98 25.71
CA SER A 348 -73.69 -13.78 26.57
C SER A 348 -74.79 -14.44 25.75
N GLY A 349 -75.03 -15.67 26.05
CA GLY A 349 -76.34 -16.09 26.10
C GLY A 349 -76.93 -17.06 25.05
N GLY A 350 -77.38 -18.15 25.57
CA GLY A 350 -78.63 -18.79 25.16
C GLY A 350 -78.51 -19.96 24.19
N GLY A 351 -78.55 -21.18 24.64
CA GLY A 351 -79.78 -21.87 24.94
C GLY A 351 -80.29 -22.66 23.74
N TRP A 352 -80.43 -23.86 23.93
CA TRP A 352 -81.10 -25.04 23.39
C TRP A 352 -80.25 -26.12 22.78
#